data_927dbcb6fae50627c9af64ef98f31065
#
_entry.id   927dbcb6fae50627c9af64ef98f31065
#
_cell.length_a   1.000
_cell.length_b   1.000
_cell.length_c   1.000
_cell.angle_alpha   90.00
_cell.angle_beta   90.00
_cell.angle_gamma   90.00
#
_symmetry.space_group_name_H-M   'P 1'
#
loop_
_entity.id
_entity.type
_entity.pdbx_description
1 polymer ?
#
loop_
_entity_poly.entity_id
_entity_poly.type
_entity_poly.pdbx_seq_one_letter_code
_entity_poly.pdbx_strand_id
1 'polypeptide(L)'
;MASTFLNNVNEKNAALKQQILRLCISDVDYTIADFSRELECSIPTITKLVSELIEDGFIKDLGKAGFSSGRRPSIYGLNPAAGYIVGVDVRRRHLSIAVTDFKGQVVDYQSDIAFQLVGTSDSFKGLCDYLLEHIQKLGLDKEEVLAYGINLTGRVNHNTGYSYSYFIGEDKPIATVMEQQLSAPVFIENDSRAMCYGEYIAGCGARVDNMVFVNVSWGLGMGIVINRKLLYGKSGFSGEIGHFPMLDNDIICQCGKVGCLETGASGSAVHREFIKKLKEGKASILSEKFRSGAEITLDDIINALADEDMLAIECVERVGNILGRAIAGLINIFNPDLVVVGGRMASSKDYLLLPIKSAINKHSLNMVSKDTSVEMSKLGKKAGPIGACLLSRSSLLGLM
;
A
#
# COMPACT_ATOMS: atom_id res chain seq x y z
N MET A 1 19.33 -1.37 -20.03
CA MET A 1 18.82 -2.64 -20.61
C MET A 1 17.33 -2.86 -20.35
N ALA A 2 16.78 -2.52 -19.20
CA ALA A 2 15.33 -2.66 -18.93
C ALA A 2 14.43 -1.86 -19.88
N SER A 3 14.91 -0.76 -20.45
CA SER A 3 14.12 0.13 -21.32
C SER A 3 13.69 -0.49 -22.67
N THR A 4 14.39 -1.46 -23.20
CA THR A 4 14.13 -2.00 -24.55
C THR A 4 12.93 -2.92 -24.59
N PHE A 5 12.77 -3.81 -23.60
CA PHE A 5 11.62 -4.71 -23.51
C PHE A 5 10.32 -3.95 -23.12
N LEU A 6 10.44 -2.98 -22.22
CA LEU A 6 9.30 -2.22 -21.70
C LEU A 6 8.82 -1.15 -22.69
N ASN A 7 9.67 -0.70 -23.60
CA ASN A 7 9.32 0.28 -24.63
C ASN A 7 8.76 -0.34 -25.91
N ASN A 8 8.92 -1.66 -26.14
CA ASN A 8 8.42 -2.37 -27.32
C ASN A 8 7.08 -3.09 -27.06
N VAL A 9 6.13 -2.42 -26.44
CA VAL A 9 4.77 -2.94 -26.12
C VAL A 9 3.99 -3.40 -27.36
N ASN A 10 4.45 -3.07 -28.58
CA ASN A 10 3.79 -3.41 -29.85
C ASN A 10 4.21 -4.77 -30.47
N GLU A 11 5.09 -5.52 -29.83
CA GLU A 11 5.46 -6.84 -30.36
C GLU A 11 4.42 -7.91 -29.98
N LYS A 12 4.07 -8.77 -30.96
CA LYS A 12 3.13 -9.90 -30.80
C LYS A 12 3.44 -10.80 -29.60
N ASN A 13 4.68 -10.80 -29.14
CA ASN A 13 5.19 -11.61 -28.03
C ASN A 13 5.24 -10.86 -26.70
N ALA A 14 5.08 -9.52 -26.68
CA ALA A 14 5.18 -8.72 -25.45
C ALA A 14 4.12 -9.12 -24.43
N ALA A 15 2.88 -9.30 -24.85
CA ALA A 15 1.79 -9.73 -23.99
C ALA A 15 2.05 -11.13 -23.36
N LEU A 16 2.62 -12.07 -24.13
CA LEU A 16 2.97 -13.40 -23.61
C LEU A 16 4.15 -13.33 -22.64
N LYS A 17 5.18 -12.52 -22.92
CA LYS A 17 6.29 -12.27 -21.99
C LYS A 17 5.78 -11.69 -20.67
N GLN A 18 4.86 -10.71 -20.72
CA GLN A 18 4.20 -10.15 -19.52
C GLN A 18 3.44 -11.23 -18.74
N GLN A 19 2.70 -12.10 -19.41
CA GLN A 19 1.98 -13.19 -18.75
C GLN A 19 2.94 -14.19 -18.09
N ILE A 20 4.07 -14.53 -18.72
CA ILE A 20 5.12 -15.37 -18.13
C ILE A 20 5.66 -14.70 -16.85
N LEU A 21 6.03 -13.42 -16.91
CA LEU A 21 6.51 -12.68 -15.74
C LEU A 21 5.44 -12.61 -14.63
N ARG A 22 4.17 -12.43 -14.98
CA ARG A 22 3.06 -12.46 -14.03
C ARG A 22 2.95 -13.78 -13.29
N LEU A 23 3.09 -14.89 -13.97
CA LEU A 23 3.10 -16.22 -13.34
C LEU A 23 4.30 -16.36 -12.39
N CYS A 24 5.48 -15.85 -12.77
CA CYS A 24 6.68 -15.88 -11.94
C CYS A 24 6.61 -14.99 -10.68
N ILE A 25 5.67 -14.06 -10.60
CA ILE A 25 5.47 -13.22 -9.38
C ILE A 25 4.83 -14.05 -8.26
N SER A 26 4.00 -15.03 -8.59
CA SER A 26 3.52 -16.01 -7.61
C SER A 26 4.69 -16.84 -7.09
N ASP A 27 4.73 -17.18 -5.80
CA ASP A 27 5.78 -18.04 -5.22
C ASP A 27 5.67 -19.52 -5.68
N VAL A 28 5.22 -19.74 -6.91
CA VAL A 28 5.10 -21.05 -7.54
C VAL A 28 6.22 -21.20 -8.57
N ASP A 29 6.95 -22.30 -8.48
CA ASP A 29 7.98 -22.66 -9.45
C ASP A 29 7.32 -23.18 -10.73
N TYR A 30 7.68 -22.62 -11.88
CA TYR A 30 7.13 -23.00 -13.18
C TYR A 30 8.17 -23.69 -14.07
N THR A 31 7.77 -24.78 -14.70
CA THR A 31 8.52 -25.40 -15.82
C THR A 31 8.02 -24.84 -17.15
N ILE A 32 8.76 -25.09 -18.26
CA ILE A 32 8.29 -24.74 -19.60
C ILE A 32 6.93 -25.39 -19.91
N ALA A 33 6.71 -26.64 -19.44
CA ALA A 33 5.45 -27.34 -19.65
C ALA A 33 4.30 -26.68 -18.84
N ASP A 34 4.57 -26.16 -17.63
CA ASP A 34 3.58 -25.48 -16.85
C ASP A 34 3.19 -24.15 -17.51
N PHE A 35 4.16 -23.34 -17.94
CA PHE A 35 3.86 -22.12 -18.71
C PHE A 35 3.06 -22.42 -19.97
N SER A 36 3.42 -23.49 -20.71
CA SER A 36 2.71 -23.91 -21.92
C SER A 36 1.23 -24.24 -21.62
N ARG A 37 0.97 -24.93 -20.53
CA ARG A 37 -0.38 -25.30 -20.09
C ARG A 37 -1.18 -24.07 -19.63
N GLU A 38 -0.60 -23.24 -18.76
CA GLU A 38 -1.29 -22.05 -18.18
C GLU A 38 -1.60 -20.97 -19.23
N LEU A 39 -0.73 -20.84 -20.25
CA LEU A 39 -0.86 -19.82 -21.29
C LEU A 39 -1.46 -20.36 -22.60
N GLU A 40 -1.83 -21.64 -22.64
CA GLU A 40 -2.36 -22.33 -23.83
C GLU A 40 -1.49 -22.12 -25.09
N CYS A 41 -0.17 -22.11 -24.90
CA CYS A 41 0.82 -21.85 -25.93
C CYS A 41 1.70 -23.05 -26.17
N SER A 42 2.25 -23.22 -27.41
CA SER A 42 3.13 -24.32 -27.74
C SER A 42 4.44 -24.29 -26.95
N ILE A 43 4.97 -25.47 -26.57
CA ILE A 43 6.26 -25.61 -25.89
C ILE A 43 7.39 -24.85 -26.61
N PRO A 44 7.56 -24.94 -27.94
CA PRO A 44 8.60 -24.18 -28.64
C PRO A 44 8.47 -22.68 -28.49
N THR A 45 7.23 -22.14 -28.51
CA THR A 45 6.97 -20.72 -28.34
C THR A 45 7.37 -20.25 -26.92
N ILE A 46 6.93 -20.99 -25.91
CA ILE A 46 7.26 -20.68 -24.50
C ILE A 46 8.78 -20.80 -24.27
N THR A 47 9.42 -21.85 -24.79
CA THR A 47 10.89 -22.02 -24.68
C THR A 47 11.64 -20.80 -25.23
N LYS A 48 11.24 -20.32 -26.42
CA LYS A 48 11.83 -19.11 -27.02
C LYS A 48 11.64 -17.89 -26.14
N LEU A 49 10.41 -17.64 -25.66
CA LEU A 49 10.10 -16.45 -24.84
C LEU A 49 10.82 -16.47 -23.49
N VAL A 50 10.89 -17.64 -22.85
CA VAL A 50 11.65 -17.80 -21.59
C VAL A 50 13.15 -17.60 -21.83
N SER A 51 13.72 -18.10 -22.92
CA SER A 51 15.13 -17.87 -23.27
C SER A 51 15.42 -16.37 -23.48
N GLU A 52 14.54 -15.67 -24.22
CA GLU A 52 14.66 -14.21 -24.39
C GLU A 52 14.58 -13.47 -23.06
N LEU A 53 13.66 -13.86 -22.13
CA LEU A 53 13.55 -13.24 -20.80
C LEU A 53 14.75 -13.56 -19.90
N ILE A 54 15.44 -14.68 -20.12
CA ILE A 54 16.70 -15.01 -19.44
C ILE A 54 17.84 -14.13 -19.99
N GLU A 55 17.93 -13.98 -21.32
CA GLU A 55 18.91 -13.10 -21.97
C GLU A 55 18.71 -11.64 -21.58
N ASP A 56 17.45 -11.20 -21.46
CA ASP A 56 17.07 -9.87 -20.96
C ASP A 56 17.34 -9.71 -19.43
N GLY A 57 17.66 -10.78 -18.71
CA GLY A 57 17.99 -10.78 -17.29
C GLY A 57 16.80 -10.77 -16.32
N PHE A 58 15.54 -10.84 -16.78
CA PHE A 58 14.34 -10.81 -15.93
C PHE A 58 14.00 -12.13 -15.27
N ILE A 59 14.32 -13.24 -15.94
CA ILE A 59 14.09 -14.61 -15.45
C ILE A 59 15.43 -15.31 -15.30
N LYS A 60 15.51 -16.26 -14.38
CA LYS A 60 16.63 -17.19 -14.27
C LYS A 60 16.15 -18.63 -14.13
N ASP A 61 17.00 -19.58 -14.54
CA ASP A 61 16.87 -20.99 -14.23
C ASP A 61 17.20 -21.19 -12.74
N LEU A 62 16.22 -21.67 -11.98
CA LEU A 62 16.33 -21.93 -10.53
C LEU A 62 16.85 -23.36 -10.24
N GLY A 63 17.19 -24.11 -11.29
CA GLY A 63 17.62 -25.49 -11.18
C GLY A 63 16.53 -26.49 -11.54
N LYS A 64 16.68 -27.72 -11.07
CA LYS A 64 15.75 -28.82 -11.44
C LYS A 64 14.69 -29.05 -10.37
N ALA A 65 13.45 -29.32 -10.80
CA ALA A 65 12.33 -29.64 -9.91
C ALA A 65 12.66 -30.85 -9.00
N GLY A 66 12.20 -30.77 -7.70
CA GLY A 66 12.43 -31.82 -6.71
C GLY A 66 11.63 -33.11 -6.98
N PHE A 67 12.12 -34.21 -6.40
CA PHE A 67 11.45 -35.52 -6.20
C PHE A 67 10.56 -36.11 -7.31
N SER A 68 11.15 -36.55 -8.43
CA SER A 68 10.55 -37.61 -9.26
C SER A 68 11.63 -38.44 -9.95
N SER A 69 11.36 -39.74 -10.18
CA SER A 69 12.21 -40.61 -10.94
C SER A 69 12.07 -40.28 -12.43
N GLY A 70 13.13 -39.73 -13.09
CA GLY A 70 13.13 -39.37 -14.50
C GLY A 70 13.96 -38.09 -14.79
N ARG A 71 13.99 -37.69 -16.10
CA ARG A 71 14.64 -36.44 -16.52
C ARG A 71 13.89 -35.26 -15.92
N ARG A 72 14.53 -34.62 -14.95
CA ARG A 72 13.92 -33.47 -14.17
C ARG A 72 13.89 -32.22 -15.04
N PRO A 73 12.72 -31.57 -15.21
CA PRO A 73 12.65 -30.29 -15.91
C PRO A 73 13.29 -29.18 -15.10
N SER A 74 13.85 -28.18 -15.78
CA SER A 74 14.26 -26.92 -15.14
C SER A 74 13.03 -26.13 -14.72
N ILE A 75 13.15 -25.44 -13.58
CA ILE A 75 12.19 -24.48 -13.06
C ILE A 75 12.72 -23.06 -13.24
N TYR A 76 11.83 -22.15 -13.52
CA TYR A 76 12.14 -20.77 -13.85
C TYR A 76 11.39 -19.81 -12.94
N GLY A 77 12.02 -18.68 -12.60
CA GLY A 77 11.43 -17.65 -11.78
C GLY A 77 12.08 -16.28 -12.00
N LEU A 78 11.56 -15.25 -11.36
CA LEU A 78 12.14 -13.92 -11.45
C LEU A 78 13.61 -13.93 -10.99
N ASN A 79 14.45 -13.18 -11.69
CA ASN A 79 15.82 -12.94 -11.29
C ASN A 79 15.88 -11.76 -10.28
N PRO A 80 16.20 -11.97 -9.00
CA PRO A 80 16.29 -10.88 -8.03
C PRO A 80 17.28 -9.79 -8.45
N ALA A 81 18.37 -10.18 -9.14
CA ALA A 81 19.42 -9.27 -9.58
C ALA A 81 19.09 -8.51 -10.88
N ALA A 82 17.86 -8.60 -11.39
CA ALA A 82 17.44 -7.83 -12.56
C ALA A 82 17.43 -6.31 -12.30
N GLY A 83 17.36 -5.89 -11.05
CA GLY A 83 17.42 -4.51 -10.59
C GLY A 83 16.57 -4.29 -9.34
N TYR A 84 16.45 -3.03 -8.96
CA TYR A 84 15.79 -2.62 -7.72
C TYR A 84 14.60 -1.72 -7.99
N ILE A 85 13.63 -1.76 -7.09
CA ILE A 85 12.48 -0.85 -7.08
C ILE A 85 12.51 -0.07 -5.77
N VAL A 86 12.39 1.24 -5.85
CA VAL A 86 12.35 2.13 -4.69
C VAL A 86 10.90 2.56 -4.44
N GLY A 87 10.39 2.28 -3.26
CA GLY A 87 9.04 2.67 -2.85
C GLY A 87 9.08 3.69 -1.71
N VAL A 88 8.33 4.76 -1.86
CA VAL A 88 8.30 5.87 -0.91
C VAL A 88 6.86 6.15 -0.49
N ASP A 89 6.62 6.18 0.80
CA ASP A 89 5.35 6.61 1.39
C ASP A 89 5.54 8.02 1.98
N VAL A 90 5.06 9.03 1.25
CA VAL A 90 5.24 10.44 1.60
C VAL A 90 4.03 10.93 2.37
N ARG A 91 4.27 11.24 3.64
CA ARG A 91 3.27 11.82 4.54
C ARG A 91 3.56 13.30 4.78
N ARG A 92 2.65 13.97 5.44
CA ARG A 92 2.75 15.42 5.63
C ARG A 92 4.05 15.88 6.31
N ARG A 93 4.57 15.13 7.29
CA ARG A 93 5.76 15.50 8.10
C ARG A 93 6.87 14.47 8.10
N HIS A 94 6.66 13.33 7.47
CA HIS A 94 7.61 12.21 7.45
C HIS A 94 7.48 11.46 6.14
N LEU A 95 8.52 10.75 5.77
CA LEU A 95 8.46 9.74 4.72
C LEU A 95 9.03 8.41 5.23
N SER A 96 8.65 7.34 4.55
CA SER A 96 9.23 6.02 4.74
C SER A 96 9.64 5.47 3.38
N ILE A 97 10.79 4.79 3.33
CA ILE A 97 11.38 4.25 2.12
C ILE A 97 11.54 2.75 2.27
N ALA A 98 11.26 2.01 1.21
CA ALA A 98 11.70 0.64 1.04
C ALA A 98 12.42 0.51 -0.29
N VAL A 99 13.44 -0.34 -0.34
CA VAL A 99 14.07 -0.79 -1.56
C VAL A 99 13.84 -2.29 -1.66
N THR A 100 13.31 -2.75 -2.77
CA THR A 100 13.13 -4.18 -3.04
C THR A 100 13.98 -4.60 -4.22
N ASP A 101 14.42 -5.85 -4.21
CA ASP A 101 14.92 -6.49 -5.42
C ASP A 101 13.78 -6.72 -6.43
N PHE A 102 14.09 -7.19 -7.62
CA PHE A 102 13.09 -7.43 -8.67
C PHE A 102 12.08 -8.51 -8.30
N LYS A 103 12.42 -9.46 -7.44
CA LYS A 103 11.49 -10.47 -6.90
C LYS A 103 10.52 -9.86 -5.87
N GLY A 104 10.84 -8.70 -5.29
CA GLY A 104 10.04 -7.99 -4.29
C GLY A 104 10.47 -8.28 -2.85
N GLN A 105 11.66 -8.88 -2.67
CA GLN A 105 12.26 -9.01 -1.34
C GLN A 105 12.82 -7.67 -0.89
N VAL A 106 12.54 -7.30 0.35
CA VAL A 106 13.01 -6.03 0.93
C VAL A 106 14.51 -6.10 1.18
N VAL A 107 15.26 -5.21 0.52
CA VAL A 107 16.71 -5.06 0.66
C VAL A 107 17.05 -3.99 1.69
N ASP A 108 16.28 -2.89 1.71
CA ASP A 108 16.41 -1.83 2.71
C ASP A 108 15.05 -1.27 3.09
N TYR A 109 14.96 -0.78 4.33
CA TYR A 109 13.76 -0.14 4.85
C TYR A 109 14.12 0.91 5.89
N GLN A 110 13.64 2.14 5.70
CA GLN A 110 13.71 3.22 6.67
C GLN A 110 12.34 3.85 6.89
N SER A 111 12.02 4.18 8.12
CA SER A 111 10.75 4.80 8.49
C SER A 111 10.92 6.08 9.29
N ASP A 112 9.84 6.85 9.32
CA ASP A 112 9.73 8.06 10.13
C ASP A 112 10.86 9.08 9.86
N ILE A 113 11.37 9.13 8.61
CA ILE A 113 12.36 10.10 8.15
C ILE A 113 11.70 11.47 8.14
N ALA A 114 12.28 12.44 8.85
CA ALA A 114 11.76 13.80 8.90
C ALA A 114 11.75 14.43 7.50
N PHE A 115 10.58 14.75 7.01
CA PHE A 115 10.36 15.37 5.71
C PHE A 115 9.07 16.17 5.73
N GLN A 116 9.13 17.41 5.25
CA GLN A 116 7.94 18.25 5.16
C GLN A 116 7.49 18.36 3.71
N LEU A 117 6.36 17.71 3.40
CA LEU A 117 5.72 17.87 2.10
C LEU A 117 5.05 19.25 2.04
N VAL A 118 5.72 20.17 1.36
CA VAL A 118 5.17 21.49 1.00
C VAL A 118 4.83 21.40 -0.47
N GLY A 119 3.61 21.78 -0.88
CA GLY A 119 3.14 21.63 -2.25
C GLY A 119 3.88 22.50 -3.30
N THR A 120 5.19 22.63 -3.21
CA THR A 120 6.05 23.40 -4.12
C THR A 120 7.01 22.48 -4.89
N SER A 121 7.42 22.91 -6.08
CA SER A 121 8.40 22.22 -6.92
C SER A 121 9.72 21.94 -6.18
N ASP A 122 10.16 22.86 -5.31
CA ASP A 122 11.39 22.70 -4.52
C ASP A 122 11.29 21.54 -3.51
N SER A 123 10.11 21.30 -2.94
CA SER A 123 9.89 20.18 -2.02
C SER A 123 10.07 18.83 -2.71
N PHE A 124 9.66 18.71 -3.99
CA PHE A 124 9.90 17.48 -4.77
C PHE A 124 11.33 17.33 -5.21
N LYS A 125 11.98 18.42 -5.59
CA LYS A 125 13.39 18.38 -5.88
C LYS A 125 14.19 17.85 -4.69
N GLY A 126 13.92 18.37 -3.50
CA GLY A 126 14.54 17.88 -2.27
C GLY A 126 14.24 16.39 -1.99
N LEU A 127 13.04 15.90 -2.34
CA LEU A 127 12.72 14.48 -2.25
C LEU A 127 13.57 13.66 -3.24
N CYS A 128 13.67 14.08 -4.49
CA CYS A 128 14.49 13.39 -5.50
C CYS A 128 15.97 13.36 -5.09
N ASP A 129 16.51 14.48 -4.65
CA ASP A 129 17.90 14.57 -4.18
C ASP A 129 18.15 13.60 -3.01
N TYR A 130 17.23 13.56 -2.05
CA TYR A 130 17.29 12.63 -0.92
C TYR A 130 17.29 11.16 -1.39
N LEU A 131 16.42 10.81 -2.35
CA LEU A 131 16.32 9.44 -2.88
C LEU A 131 17.63 9.03 -3.59
N LEU A 132 18.22 9.90 -4.40
CA LEU A 132 19.49 9.64 -5.09
C LEU A 132 20.62 9.43 -4.07
N GLU A 133 20.71 10.28 -3.05
CA GLU A 133 21.70 10.11 -1.96
C GLU A 133 21.48 8.80 -1.20
N HIS A 134 20.21 8.42 -0.97
CA HIS A 134 19.90 7.18 -0.27
C HIS A 134 20.35 5.94 -1.05
N ILE A 135 20.06 5.89 -2.37
CA ILE A 135 20.52 4.81 -3.25
C ILE A 135 22.04 4.73 -3.29
N GLN A 136 22.71 5.86 -3.40
CA GLN A 136 24.19 5.91 -3.36
C GLN A 136 24.76 5.39 -2.03
N LYS A 137 24.15 5.72 -0.89
CA LYS A 137 24.54 5.21 0.44
C LYS A 137 24.39 3.70 0.57
N LEU A 138 23.45 3.09 -0.17
CA LEU A 138 23.30 1.63 -0.24
C LEU A 138 24.33 0.96 -1.16
N GLY A 139 25.17 1.74 -1.85
CA GLY A 139 26.16 1.22 -2.81
C GLY A 139 25.53 0.75 -4.11
N LEU A 140 24.33 1.22 -4.43
CA LEU A 140 23.62 0.91 -5.67
C LEU A 140 23.84 2.02 -6.70
N ASP A 141 24.05 1.64 -7.94
CA ASP A 141 24.08 2.58 -9.04
C ASP A 141 22.65 2.97 -9.45
N LYS A 142 22.46 4.23 -9.84
CA LYS A 142 21.14 4.73 -10.26
C LYS A 142 20.56 3.95 -11.45
N GLU A 143 21.42 3.39 -12.30
CA GLU A 143 21.05 2.56 -13.45
C GLU A 143 20.52 1.18 -13.04
N GLU A 144 20.76 0.74 -11.82
CA GLU A 144 20.20 -0.50 -11.26
C GLU A 144 18.78 -0.28 -10.72
N VAL A 145 18.34 0.97 -10.53
CA VAL A 145 16.97 1.28 -10.12
C VAL A 145 16.06 1.29 -11.34
N LEU A 146 15.18 0.31 -11.40
CA LEU A 146 14.25 0.12 -12.52
C LEU A 146 13.06 1.05 -12.47
N ALA A 147 12.59 1.42 -11.28
CA ALA A 147 11.47 2.33 -11.08
C ALA A 147 11.40 2.89 -9.66
N TYR A 148 10.73 4.02 -9.54
CA TYR A 148 10.33 4.62 -8.26
C TYR A 148 8.81 4.61 -8.11
N GLY A 149 8.31 4.17 -6.96
CA GLY A 149 6.91 4.28 -6.55
C GLY A 149 6.76 5.33 -5.48
N ILE A 150 5.91 6.32 -5.71
CA ILE A 150 5.71 7.43 -4.78
C ILE A 150 4.26 7.47 -4.34
N ASN A 151 4.02 7.10 -3.09
CA ASN A 151 2.69 7.21 -2.50
C ASN A 151 2.51 8.61 -1.93
N LEU A 152 1.40 9.21 -2.26
CA LEU A 152 0.99 10.51 -1.73
C LEU A 152 -0.34 10.37 -1.00
N THR A 153 -0.44 11.05 0.14
CA THR A 153 -1.74 11.18 0.81
C THR A 153 -2.67 12.06 -0.02
N GLY A 154 -3.97 11.77 0.02
CA GLY A 154 -5.00 12.51 -0.72
C GLY A 154 -5.27 11.94 -2.13
N ARG A 155 -5.80 12.77 -3.01
CA ARG A 155 -6.33 12.34 -4.31
C ARG A 155 -5.24 12.34 -5.37
N VAL A 156 -5.02 11.18 -5.98
CA VAL A 156 -4.01 10.93 -7.01
C VAL A 156 -4.66 10.20 -8.18
N ASN A 157 -4.35 10.62 -9.38
CA ASN A 157 -4.67 9.89 -10.60
C ASN A 157 -3.41 9.15 -11.09
N HIS A 158 -3.37 7.85 -10.84
CA HIS A 158 -2.22 7.00 -11.17
C HIS A 158 -1.94 6.91 -12.68
N ASN A 159 -2.99 7.02 -13.54
CA ASN A 159 -2.83 6.95 -14.98
C ASN A 159 -2.15 8.20 -15.58
N THR A 160 -2.45 9.37 -15.02
CA THR A 160 -1.95 10.64 -15.53
C THR A 160 -0.75 11.17 -14.75
N GLY A 161 -0.45 10.58 -13.57
CA GLY A 161 0.63 11.03 -12.71
C GLY A 161 0.38 12.39 -12.03
N TYR A 162 -0.90 12.86 -11.98
CA TYR A 162 -1.27 14.09 -11.28
C TYR A 162 -1.71 13.82 -9.83
N SER A 163 -1.32 14.72 -8.92
CA SER A 163 -1.90 14.84 -7.59
C SER A 163 -2.83 16.04 -7.53
N TYR A 164 -4.02 15.84 -6.95
CA TYR A 164 -5.02 16.89 -6.76
C TYR A 164 -5.04 17.44 -5.32
N SER A 165 -4.16 16.96 -4.48
CA SER A 165 -4.00 17.41 -3.08
C SER A 165 -2.73 18.22 -2.88
N TYR A 166 -1.70 17.94 -3.68
CA TYR A 166 -0.42 18.64 -3.70
C TYR A 166 -0.08 19.00 -5.14
N PHE A 167 0.58 20.15 -5.36
CA PHE A 167 0.95 20.66 -6.70
C PHE A 167 -0.26 20.99 -7.59
N ILE A 168 -1.26 21.60 -6.98
CA ILE A 168 -2.41 22.14 -7.68
C ILE A 168 -1.91 23.34 -8.52
N GLY A 169 -2.03 23.24 -9.85
CA GLY A 169 -1.63 24.33 -10.77
C GLY A 169 -0.29 24.12 -11.47
N GLU A 170 0.40 23.02 -11.27
CA GLU A 170 1.56 22.65 -12.10
C GLU A 170 1.09 22.18 -13.48
N ASP A 171 1.75 22.68 -14.53
CA ASP A 171 1.42 22.33 -15.92
C ASP A 171 1.77 20.88 -16.29
N LYS A 172 2.69 20.25 -15.54
CA LYS A 172 3.16 18.90 -15.80
C LYS A 172 2.79 17.94 -14.67
N PRO A 173 2.52 16.66 -14.99
CA PRO A 173 2.36 15.63 -13.99
C PRO A 173 3.61 15.53 -13.09
N ILE A 174 3.40 15.33 -11.80
CA ILE A 174 4.50 15.17 -10.83
C ILE A 174 5.39 14.00 -11.22
N ALA A 175 4.80 12.89 -11.67
CA ALA A 175 5.55 11.73 -12.15
C ALA A 175 6.60 12.15 -13.20
N THR A 176 6.18 12.91 -14.22
CA THR A 176 7.08 13.37 -15.29
C THR A 176 8.20 14.26 -14.78
N VAL A 177 7.92 15.15 -13.82
CA VAL A 177 8.95 16.02 -13.23
C VAL A 177 9.98 15.18 -12.45
N MET A 178 9.53 14.20 -11.68
CA MET A 178 10.41 13.32 -10.92
C MET A 178 11.21 12.37 -11.84
N GLU A 179 10.61 11.84 -12.90
CA GLU A 179 11.30 10.99 -13.89
C GLU A 179 12.51 11.68 -14.51
N GLN A 180 12.39 12.98 -14.81
CA GLN A 180 13.49 13.78 -15.36
C GLN A 180 14.66 13.90 -14.38
N GLN A 181 14.40 13.96 -13.07
CA GLN A 181 15.43 14.08 -12.04
C GLN A 181 16.03 12.72 -11.65
N LEU A 182 15.17 11.71 -11.50
CA LEU A 182 15.58 10.38 -11.07
C LEU A 182 16.13 9.50 -12.21
N SER A 183 15.94 9.91 -13.46
CA SER A 183 16.36 9.18 -14.67
C SER A 183 15.81 7.75 -14.76
N ALA A 184 14.65 7.50 -14.14
CA ALA A 184 13.94 6.22 -14.16
C ALA A 184 12.42 6.45 -14.09
N PRO A 185 11.58 5.51 -14.55
CA PRO A 185 10.12 5.59 -14.46
C PRO A 185 9.64 5.87 -13.04
N VAL A 186 8.66 6.77 -12.90
CA VAL A 186 8.05 7.14 -11.63
C VAL A 186 6.55 6.85 -11.67
N PHE A 187 6.08 6.06 -10.73
CA PHE A 187 4.67 5.73 -10.56
C PHE A 187 4.14 6.40 -9.30
N ILE A 188 3.06 7.16 -9.44
CA ILE A 188 2.44 7.85 -8.31
C ILE A 188 1.14 7.16 -7.93
N GLU A 189 0.94 6.91 -6.63
CA GLU A 189 -0.26 6.27 -6.14
C GLU A 189 -0.78 6.93 -4.85
N ASN A 190 -2.06 6.68 -4.56
CA ASN A 190 -2.63 7.01 -3.26
C ASN A 190 -2.09 6.05 -2.18
N ASP A 191 -1.79 6.59 -0.99
CA ASP A 191 -1.22 5.85 0.14
C ASP A 191 -2.05 4.61 0.54
N SER A 192 -3.36 4.75 0.66
CA SER A 192 -4.25 3.66 1.10
C SER A 192 -4.37 2.54 0.05
N ARG A 193 -4.36 2.88 -1.23
CA ARG A 193 -4.33 1.88 -2.30
C ARG A 193 -3.00 1.16 -2.38
N ALA A 194 -1.90 1.87 -2.19
CA ALA A 194 -0.58 1.24 -2.14
C ALA A 194 -0.45 0.30 -0.94
N MET A 195 -0.89 0.73 0.26
CA MET A 195 -0.93 -0.15 1.44
C MET A 195 -1.79 -1.39 1.19
N CYS A 196 -2.96 -1.22 0.57
CA CYS A 196 -3.83 -2.32 0.17
C CYS A 196 -3.10 -3.32 -0.71
N TYR A 197 -2.43 -2.83 -1.75
CA TYR A 197 -1.70 -3.70 -2.67
C TYR A 197 -0.51 -4.40 -1.99
N GLY A 198 0.21 -3.70 -1.12
CA GLY A 198 1.27 -4.28 -0.30
C GLY A 198 0.77 -5.45 0.54
N GLU A 199 -0.33 -5.25 1.27
CA GLU A 199 -0.95 -6.31 2.08
C GLU A 199 -1.52 -7.44 1.21
N TYR A 200 -2.06 -7.12 0.05
CA TYR A 200 -2.59 -8.11 -0.88
C TYR A 200 -1.50 -9.04 -1.43
N ILE A 201 -0.33 -8.49 -1.80
CA ILE A 201 0.75 -9.30 -2.42
C ILE A 201 1.66 -9.94 -1.36
N ALA A 202 2.07 -9.19 -0.32
CA ALA A 202 3.12 -9.60 0.62
C ALA A 202 2.63 -9.73 2.08
N GLY A 203 1.37 -9.43 2.36
CA GLY A 203 0.80 -9.46 3.70
C GLY A 203 -0.27 -10.54 3.91
N CYS A 204 -1.42 -10.12 4.43
CA CYS A 204 -2.56 -11.00 4.74
C CYS A 204 -3.30 -11.49 3.49
N GLY A 205 -3.26 -10.73 2.39
CA GLY A 205 -4.11 -10.92 1.22
C GLY A 205 -3.65 -11.97 0.18
N ALA A 206 -2.49 -12.62 0.39
CA ALA A 206 -1.84 -13.45 -0.63
C ALA A 206 -2.68 -14.65 -1.17
N ARG A 207 -3.79 -14.99 -0.53
CA ARG A 207 -4.61 -16.17 -0.87
C ARG A 207 -6.09 -15.87 -1.06
N VAL A 208 -6.47 -14.60 -1.16
CA VAL A 208 -7.88 -14.19 -1.30
C VAL A 208 -8.11 -13.51 -2.65
N ASP A 209 -9.34 -13.57 -3.13
CA ASP A 209 -9.72 -12.94 -4.40
C ASP A 209 -10.27 -11.52 -4.18
N ASN A 210 -10.91 -11.29 -3.02
CA ASN A 210 -11.57 -10.04 -2.69
C ASN A 210 -11.11 -9.54 -1.31
N MET A 211 -10.50 -8.39 -1.25
CA MET A 211 -10.00 -7.80 -0.03
C MET A 211 -10.37 -6.32 0.09
N VAL A 212 -10.77 -5.92 1.28
CA VAL A 212 -10.91 -4.51 1.64
C VAL A 212 -9.84 -4.16 2.66
N PHE A 213 -9.00 -3.17 2.35
CA PHE A 213 -8.02 -2.63 3.27
C PHE A 213 -8.47 -1.26 3.77
N VAL A 214 -8.56 -1.11 5.08
CA VAL A 214 -8.96 0.14 5.73
C VAL A 214 -7.75 0.78 6.40
N ASN A 215 -7.29 1.91 5.86
CA ASN A 215 -6.17 2.69 6.37
C ASN A 215 -6.65 3.65 7.45
N VAL A 216 -6.47 3.29 8.71
CA VAL A 216 -6.77 4.14 9.88
C VAL A 216 -5.48 4.80 10.34
N SER A 217 -5.18 5.95 9.74
CA SER A 217 -4.02 6.79 10.09
C SER A 217 -4.51 8.12 10.70
N TRP A 218 -3.84 9.24 10.48
CA TRP A 218 -4.37 10.55 10.88
C TRP A 218 -5.73 10.81 10.22
N GLY A 219 -5.88 10.50 8.93
CA GLY A 219 -7.13 10.40 8.20
C GLY A 219 -7.66 8.96 8.14
N LEU A 220 -8.64 8.76 7.26
CA LEU A 220 -9.27 7.48 6.98
C LEU A 220 -9.37 7.25 5.47
N GLY A 221 -8.72 6.21 4.99
CA GLY A 221 -8.76 5.81 3.58
C GLY A 221 -9.06 4.33 3.41
N MET A 222 -9.24 3.90 2.16
CA MET A 222 -9.53 2.51 1.84
C MET A 222 -8.92 2.14 0.48
N GLY A 223 -8.42 0.91 0.39
CA GLY A 223 -8.11 0.24 -0.86
C GLY A 223 -9.00 -0.99 -1.01
N ILE A 224 -9.30 -1.37 -2.24
CA ILE A 224 -10.22 -2.48 -2.53
C ILE A 224 -9.60 -3.35 -3.61
N VAL A 225 -9.56 -4.66 -3.40
CA VAL A 225 -9.22 -5.67 -4.39
C VAL A 225 -10.46 -6.50 -4.66
N ILE A 226 -10.86 -6.63 -5.92
CA ILE A 226 -11.97 -7.47 -6.39
C ILE A 226 -11.47 -8.34 -7.53
N ASN A 227 -11.74 -9.65 -7.43
CA ASN A 227 -11.28 -10.62 -8.42
C ASN A 227 -9.77 -10.49 -8.72
N ARG A 228 -8.97 -10.36 -7.66
CA ARG A 228 -7.51 -10.20 -7.70
C ARG A 228 -7.00 -8.92 -8.35
N LYS A 229 -7.85 -7.93 -8.55
CA LYS A 229 -7.49 -6.64 -9.16
C LYS A 229 -7.79 -5.50 -8.22
N LEU A 230 -6.85 -4.58 -8.11
CA LEU A 230 -7.05 -3.34 -7.37
C LEU A 230 -8.12 -2.49 -8.07
N LEU A 231 -9.12 -2.05 -7.32
CA LEU A 231 -10.24 -1.25 -7.82
C LEU A 231 -9.86 0.23 -7.83
N TYR A 232 -9.80 0.83 -9.00
CA TYR A 232 -9.49 2.26 -9.16
C TYR A 232 -10.74 3.14 -9.31
N GLY A 233 -11.84 2.59 -9.82
CA GLY A 233 -12.98 3.36 -10.28
C GLY A 233 -12.66 4.12 -11.59
N LYS A 234 -13.60 4.97 -12.03
CA LYS A 234 -13.49 5.66 -13.32
C LYS A 234 -12.25 6.58 -13.42
N SER A 235 -11.94 7.30 -12.35
CA SER A 235 -10.91 8.37 -12.35
C SER A 235 -9.81 8.13 -11.31
N GLY A 236 -9.72 6.90 -10.75
CA GLY A 236 -8.74 6.58 -9.72
C GLY A 236 -9.13 7.04 -8.31
N PHE A 237 -10.42 7.29 -8.03
CA PHE A 237 -10.89 7.79 -6.73
C PHE A 237 -11.80 6.81 -5.99
N SER A 238 -11.72 5.51 -6.28
CA SER A 238 -12.42 4.53 -5.43
C SER A 238 -11.80 4.48 -4.04
N GLY A 239 -12.61 4.13 -3.04
CA GLY A 239 -12.11 3.95 -1.68
C GLY A 239 -12.12 5.19 -0.80
N GLU A 240 -12.77 6.28 -1.18
CA GLU A 240 -12.92 7.52 -0.39
C GLU A 240 -13.89 7.34 0.80
N ILE A 241 -13.74 6.25 1.56
CA ILE A 241 -14.62 5.88 2.69
C ILE A 241 -14.61 6.93 3.81
N GLY A 242 -13.49 7.62 3.99
CA GLY A 242 -13.38 8.68 4.98
C GLY A 242 -14.40 9.79 4.79
N HIS A 243 -14.84 10.02 3.54
CA HIS A 243 -15.80 11.04 3.19
C HIS A 243 -17.24 10.53 3.07
N PHE A 244 -17.49 9.26 3.45
CA PHE A 244 -18.83 8.70 3.49
C PHE A 244 -19.67 9.43 4.56
N PRO A 245 -20.86 9.99 4.21
CA PRO A 245 -21.67 10.78 5.12
C PRO A 245 -22.47 9.86 6.06
N MET A 246 -21.82 9.42 7.13
CA MET A 246 -22.38 8.42 8.06
C MET A 246 -22.63 8.98 9.46
N LEU A 247 -22.06 10.15 9.78
CA LEU A 247 -22.11 10.71 11.13
C LEU A 247 -23.04 11.91 11.20
N ASP A 248 -23.83 11.96 12.25
CA ASP A 248 -24.63 13.12 12.60
C ASP A 248 -23.82 13.98 13.60
N ASN A 249 -22.91 14.80 13.06
CA ASN A 249 -22.09 15.73 13.81
C ASN A 249 -21.81 17.00 12.99
N ASP A 250 -21.54 18.13 13.68
CA ASP A 250 -21.23 19.43 13.07
C ASP A 250 -19.75 19.63 12.76
N ILE A 251 -18.93 18.57 12.79
CA ILE A 251 -17.49 18.68 12.58
C ILE A 251 -17.21 18.80 11.08
N ILE A 252 -16.64 19.94 10.70
CA ILE A 252 -16.24 20.19 9.31
C ILE A 252 -15.02 19.30 8.98
N CYS A 253 -15.19 18.40 8.00
CA CYS A 253 -14.12 17.59 7.44
C CYS A 253 -13.18 18.47 6.58
N GLN A 254 -11.92 18.03 6.39
CA GLN A 254 -10.99 18.73 5.49
C GLN A 254 -11.51 18.85 4.04
N CYS A 255 -12.46 18.00 3.62
CA CYS A 255 -13.13 18.13 2.32
C CYS A 255 -14.18 19.25 2.27
N GLY A 256 -14.40 19.98 3.35
CA GLY A 256 -15.36 21.08 3.47
C GLY A 256 -16.80 20.65 3.80
N LYS A 257 -17.07 19.36 3.99
CA LYS A 257 -18.40 18.83 4.31
C LYS A 257 -18.49 18.40 5.78
N VAL A 258 -19.72 18.24 6.29
CA VAL A 258 -20.02 17.69 7.61
C VAL A 258 -20.52 16.24 7.50
N GLY A 259 -20.45 15.49 8.61
CA GLY A 259 -20.96 14.12 8.67
C GLY A 259 -20.03 13.07 8.06
N CYS A 260 -18.85 13.43 7.59
CA CYS A 260 -17.88 12.48 7.04
C CYS A 260 -17.42 11.48 8.11
N LEU A 261 -17.33 10.19 7.74
CA LEU A 261 -16.88 9.12 8.63
C LEU A 261 -15.52 9.41 9.28
N GLU A 262 -14.58 10.00 8.54
CA GLU A 262 -13.26 10.38 9.02
C GLU A 262 -13.31 11.24 10.28
N THR A 263 -14.32 12.12 10.41
CA THR A 263 -14.45 13.00 11.57
C THR A 263 -14.75 12.25 12.86
N GLY A 264 -15.13 11.00 12.83
CA GLY A 264 -15.40 10.17 14.02
C GLY A 264 -14.66 8.85 14.08
N ALA A 265 -14.00 8.43 12.98
CA ALA A 265 -13.39 7.09 12.86
C ALA A 265 -11.95 7.12 12.32
N SER A 266 -11.15 8.08 12.72
CA SER A 266 -9.76 8.25 12.31
C SER A 266 -8.84 8.53 13.49
N GLY A 267 -7.53 8.53 13.28
CA GLY A 267 -6.56 8.93 14.29
C GLY A 267 -6.74 10.38 14.74
N SER A 268 -7.11 11.29 13.81
CA SER A 268 -7.44 12.67 14.18
C SER A 268 -8.69 12.77 15.06
N ALA A 269 -9.64 11.86 14.91
CA ALA A 269 -10.82 11.77 15.76
C ALA A 269 -10.43 11.28 17.18
N VAL A 270 -9.57 10.26 17.30
CA VAL A 270 -8.99 9.83 18.59
C VAL A 270 -8.29 10.99 19.27
N HIS A 271 -7.38 11.66 18.56
CA HIS A 271 -6.60 12.77 19.10
C HIS A 271 -7.50 13.91 19.59
N ARG A 272 -8.46 14.34 18.78
CA ARG A 272 -9.40 15.42 19.12
C ARG A 272 -10.22 15.09 20.37
N GLU A 273 -10.75 13.86 20.44
CA GLU A 273 -11.55 13.44 21.59
C GLU A 273 -10.69 13.33 22.86
N PHE A 274 -9.49 12.79 22.75
CA PHE A 274 -8.53 12.68 23.85
C PHE A 274 -8.17 14.05 24.43
N ILE A 275 -7.80 15.01 23.59
CA ILE A 275 -7.48 16.39 24.02
C ILE A 275 -8.70 17.09 24.62
N LYS A 276 -9.90 16.86 24.05
CA LYS A 276 -11.14 17.41 24.60
C LYS A 276 -11.36 16.90 26.03
N LYS A 277 -11.24 15.61 26.27
CA LYS A 277 -11.45 14.99 27.58
C LYS A 277 -10.39 15.41 28.61
N LEU A 278 -9.13 15.63 28.20
CA LEU A 278 -8.09 16.21 29.05
C LEU A 278 -8.46 17.63 29.49
N LYS A 279 -8.99 18.45 28.57
CA LYS A 279 -9.50 19.83 28.91
C LYS A 279 -10.67 19.78 29.86
N GLU A 280 -11.50 18.76 29.81
CA GLU A 280 -12.62 18.52 30.72
C GLU A 280 -12.16 17.95 32.08
N GLY A 281 -10.86 17.77 32.29
CA GLY A 281 -10.27 17.33 33.56
C GLY A 281 -10.19 15.80 33.74
N LYS A 282 -10.38 15.00 32.68
CA LYS A 282 -10.17 13.56 32.75
C LYS A 282 -8.68 13.24 32.96
N ALA A 283 -8.41 12.27 33.83
CA ALA A 283 -7.05 11.83 34.14
C ALA A 283 -6.46 10.93 33.02
N SER A 284 -5.18 11.09 32.77
CA SER A 284 -4.37 10.26 31.86
C SER A 284 -2.91 10.33 32.29
N ILE A 285 -2.10 9.34 31.94
CA ILE A 285 -0.64 9.40 32.12
C ILE A 285 -0.02 10.57 31.35
N LEU A 286 -0.69 11.08 30.31
CA LEU A 286 -0.29 12.23 29.50
C LEU A 286 -0.73 13.57 30.09
N SER A 287 -1.39 13.61 31.26
CA SER A 287 -1.90 14.84 31.88
C SER A 287 -0.80 15.85 32.21
N GLU A 288 0.39 15.39 32.61
CA GLU A 288 1.53 16.27 32.89
C GLU A 288 2.08 16.90 31.61
N LYS A 289 2.25 16.10 30.55
CA LYS A 289 2.64 16.57 29.22
C LYS A 289 1.66 17.62 28.69
N PHE A 290 0.34 17.38 28.89
CA PHE A 290 -0.71 18.33 28.50
C PHE A 290 -0.61 19.65 29.28
N ARG A 291 -0.41 19.59 30.61
CA ARG A 291 -0.31 20.79 31.47
C ARG A 291 0.95 21.60 31.20
N SER A 292 2.03 20.98 30.77
CA SER A 292 3.27 21.69 30.42
C SER A 292 3.16 22.44 29.08
N GLY A 293 2.05 22.27 28.33
CA GLY A 293 1.85 22.86 27.01
C GLY A 293 2.60 22.13 25.88
N ALA A 294 3.21 20.97 26.16
CA ALA A 294 3.86 20.16 25.14
C ALA A 294 2.82 19.49 24.22
N GLU A 295 3.14 19.39 22.93
CA GLU A 295 2.26 18.75 21.94
C GLU A 295 2.09 17.27 22.29
N ILE A 296 0.85 16.82 22.42
CA ILE A 296 0.48 15.41 22.48
C ILE A 296 0.25 14.95 21.07
N THR A 297 0.99 13.95 20.61
CA THR A 297 0.86 13.35 19.28
C THR A 297 -0.08 12.15 19.31
N LEU A 298 -0.51 11.67 18.12
CA LEU A 298 -1.27 10.43 18.03
C LEU A 298 -0.45 9.24 18.56
N ASP A 299 0.87 9.26 18.35
CA ASP A 299 1.76 8.22 18.84
C ASP A 299 1.87 8.17 20.36
N ASP A 300 1.86 9.35 21.02
CA ASP A 300 1.79 9.39 22.48
C ASP A 300 0.53 8.66 22.98
N ILE A 301 -0.62 8.90 22.32
CA ILE A 301 -1.90 8.27 22.71
C ILE A 301 -1.86 6.76 22.45
N ILE A 302 -1.29 6.33 21.30
CA ILE A 302 -1.13 4.90 20.97
C ILE A 302 -0.17 4.23 21.98
N ASN A 303 0.91 4.88 22.35
CA ASN A 303 1.88 4.34 23.31
C ASN A 303 1.25 4.24 24.71
N ALA A 304 0.41 5.21 25.10
CA ALA A 304 -0.31 5.18 26.37
C ALA A 304 -1.23 3.93 26.53
N LEU A 305 -1.66 3.30 25.43
CA LEU A 305 -2.39 2.03 25.49
C LEU A 305 -1.54 0.88 26.05
N ALA A 306 -0.23 0.89 25.84
CA ALA A 306 0.67 -0.13 26.38
C ALA A 306 0.79 -0.02 27.92
N ASP A 307 0.57 1.17 28.44
CA ASP A 307 0.52 1.46 29.89
C ASP A 307 -0.91 1.45 30.45
N GLU A 308 -1.86 0.88 29.70
CA GLU A 308 -3.27 0.71 30.06
C GLU A 308 -3.98 2.02 30.44
N ASP A 309 -3.62 3.14 29.81
CA ASP A 309 -4.25 4.42 30.03
C ASP A 309 -5.73 4.38 29.64
N MET A 310 -6.59 4.53 30.66
CA MET A 310 -8.04 4.39 30.50
C MET A 310 -8.64 5.40 29.54
N LEU A 311 -8.10 6.62 29.50
CA LEU A 311 -8.60 7.65 28.60
C LEU A 311 -8.24 7.34 27.14
N ALA A 312 -7.03 6.84 26.89
CA ALA A 312 -6.61 6.36 25.57
C ALA A 312 -7.44 5.17 25.10
N ILE A 313 -7.67 4.19 25.99
CA ILE A 313 -8.51 3.02 25.70
C ILE A 313 -9.92 3.46 25.33
N GLU A 314 -10.57 4.30 26.13
CA GLU A 314 -11.94 4.78 25.88
C GLU A 314 -12.05 5.52 24.51
N CYS A 315 -11.06 6.33 24.16
CA CYS A 315 -11.06 7.06 22.89
C CYS A 315 -10.87 6.15 21.69
N VAL A 316 -9.98 5.14 21.79
CA VAL A 316 -9.73 4.16 20.71
C VAL A 316 -10.92 3.21 20.54
N GLU A 317 -11.50 2.73 21.64
CA GLU A 317 -12.70 1.87 21.62
C GLU A 317 -13.87 2.57 20.93
N ARG A 318 -14.12 3.84 21.24
CA ARG A 318 -15.17 4.63 20.60
C ARG A 318 -14.97 4.72 19.09
N VAL A 319 -13.76 5.01 18.64
CA VAL A 319 -13.42 5.05 17.22
C VAL A 319 -13.57 3.68 16.58
N GLY A 320 -13.13 2.62 17.25
CA GLY A 320 -13.28 1.25 16.81
C GLY A 320 -14.75 0.84 16.59
N ASN A 321 -15.64 1.23 17.49
CA ASN A 321 -17.07 0.97 17.37
C ASN A 321 -17.70 1.69 16.15
N ILE A 322 -17.35 2.95 15.91
CA ILE A 322 -17.84 3.73 14.75
C ILE A 322 -17.31 3.08 13.45
N LEU A 323 -16.01 2.78 13.42
CA LEU A 323 -15.35 2.15 12.27
C LEU A 323 -15.94 0.78 11.95
N GLY A 324 -16.20 -0.04 13.00
CA GLY A 324 -16.79 -1.36 12.85
C GLY A 324 -18.21 -1.33 12.24
N ARG A 325 -19.01 -0.30 12.54
CA ARG A 325 -20.31 -0.08 11.87
C ARG A 325 -20.13 0.21 10.38
N ALA A 326 -19.15 1.03 10.02
CA ALA A 326 -18.86 1.31 8.62
C ALA A 326 -18.36 0.06 7.89
N ILE A 327 -17.44 -0.70 8.50
CA ILE A 327 -16.92 -1.96 7.96
C ILE A 327 -18.06 -2.99 7.80
N ALA A 328 -19.01 -3.07 8.73
CA ALA A 328 -20.19 -3.93 8.58
C ALA A 328 -20.98 -3.60 7.31
N GLY A 329 -21.14 -2.31 6.99
CA GLY A 329 -21.73 -1.86 5.72
C GLY A 329 -20.92 -2.32 4.51
N LEU A 330 -19.58 -2.21 4.55
CA LEU A 330 -18.69 -2.67 3.47
C LEU A 330 -18.79 -4.19 3.27
N ILE A 331 -18.83 -4.95 4.36
CA ILE A 331 -19.01 -6.41 4.31
C ILE A 331 -20.33 -6.75 3.62
N ASN A 332 -21.43 -6.07 3.96
CA ASN A 332 -22.73 -6.30 3.34
C ASN A 332 -22.77 -5.90 1.83
N ILE A 333 -21.94 -4.96 1.40
CA ILE A 333 -21.90 -4.46 0.01
C ILE A 333 -20.98 -5.31 -0.87
N PHE A 334 -19.76 -5.60 -0.37
CA PHE A 334 -18.71 -6.23 -1.18
C PHE A 334 -18.58 -7.73 -0.94
N ASN A 335 -19.08 -8.25 0.19
CA ASN A 335 -18.85 -9.64 0.62
C ASN A 335 -17.39 -10.09 0.39
N PRO A 336 -16.40 -9.39 0.97
CA PRO A 336 -15.00 -9.71 0.74
C PRO A 336 -14.58 -10.95 1.52
N ASP A 337 -13.58 -11.68 1.02
CA ASP A 337 -12.96 -12.78 1.78
C ASP A 337 -12.26 -12.26 3.04
N LEU A 338 -11.66 -11.04 2.92
CA LEU A 338 -10.84 -10.46 3.97
C LEU A 338 -11.02 -8.94 4.09
N VAL A 339 -11.17 -8.47 5.32
CA VAL A 339 -11.00 -7.06 5.67
C VAL A 339 -9.72 -6.90 6.48
N VAL A 340 -8.80 -6.05 6.03
CA VAL A 340 -7.55 -5.73 6.73
C VAL A 340 -7.63 -4.33 7.31
N VAL A 341 -7.43 -4.21 8.61
CA VAL A 341 -7.33 -2.91 9.31
C VAL A 341 -5.85 -2.55 9.44
N GLY A 342 -5.44 -1.50 8.77
CA GLY A 342 -4.06 -1.03 8.74
C GLY A 342 -3.91 0.44 9.10
N GLY A 343 -2.77 1.01 8.71
CA GLY A 343 -2.44 2.40 9.04
C GLY A 343 -1.82 2.56 10.43
N ARG A 344 -1.64 3.80 10.87
CA ARG A 344 -0.95 4.11 12.14
C ARG A 344 -1.67 3.52 13.35
N MET A 345 -3.01 3.57 13.33
CA MET A 345 -3.85 3.05 14.41
C MET A 345 -3.81 1.52 14.54
N ALA A 346 -3.29 0.79 13.55
CA ALA A 346 -3.11 -0.65 13.67
C ALA A 346 -2.17 -1.03 14.83
N SER A 347 -1.28 -0.13 15.24
CA SER A 347 -0.43 -0.33 16.42
C SER A 347 -1.21 -0.40 17.74
N SER A 348 -2.48 0.03 17.77
CA SER A 348 -3.39 -0.14 18.92
C SER A 348 -3.87 -1.59 19.12
N LYS A 349 -3.58 -2.49 18.17
CA LYS A 349 -3.87 -3.93 18.25
C LYS A 349 -5.32 -4.23 18.69
N ASP A 350 -5.48 -5.03 19.74
CA ASP A 350 -6.78 -5.49 20.23
C ASP A 350 -7.67 -4.35 20.76
N TYR A 351 -7.10 -3.26 21.27
CA TYR A 351 -7.87 -2.09 21.69
C TYR A 351 -8.69 -1.46 20.56
N LEU A 352 -8.22 -1.60 19.32
CA LEU A 352 -8.96 -1.17 18.12
C LEU A 352 -9.75 -2.33 17.49
N LEU A 353 -9.15 -3.53 17.40
CA LEU A 353 -9.72 -4.64 16.65
C LEU A 353 -10.97 -5.24 17.31
N LEU A 354 -10.96 -5.40 18.65
CA LEU A 354 -12.08 -6.00 19.35
C LEU A 354 -13.37 -5.18 19.27
N PRO A 355 -13.36 -3.85 19.47
CA PRO A 355 -14.53 -3.00 19.23
C PRO A 355 -15.03 -3.05 17.78
N ILE A 356 -14.11 -3.10 16.80
CA ILE A 356 -14.46 -3.26 15.37
C ILE A 356 -15.23 -4.57 15.18
N LYS A 357 -14.68 -5.71 15.63
CA LYS A 357 -15.31 -7.04 15.50
C LYS A 357 -16.67 -7.09 16.21
N SER A 358 -16.76 -6.53 17.40
CA SER A 358 -18.02 -6.44 18.15
C SER A 358 -19.10 -5.67 17.37
N ALA A 359 -18.74 -4.53 16.79
CA ALA A 359 -19.65 -3.72 15.99
C ALA A 359 -20.03 -4.41 14.67
N ILE A 360 -19.11 -5.10 14.01
CA ILE A 360 -19.40 -5.91 12.81
C ILE A 360 -20.46 -6.95 13.12
N ASN A 361 -20.27 -7.74 14.18
CA ASN A 361 -21.23 -8.77 14.60
C ASN A 361 -22.62 -8.22 14.90
N LYS A 362 -22.69 -6.97 15.37
CA LYS A 362 -23.95 -6.30 15.69
C LYS A 362 -24.67 -5.73 14.46
N HIS A 363 -23.94 -5.34 13.41
CA HIS A 363 -24.48 -4.51 12.32
C HIS A 363 -24.40 -5.14 10.93
N SER A 364 -23.69 -6.25 10.73
CA SER A 364 -23.64 -7.00 9.47
C SER A 364 -24.66 -8.13 9.45
N LEU A 365 -25.01 -8.59 8.25
CA LEU A 365 -25.80 -9.81 8.09
C LEU A 365 -24.97 -11.02 8.48
N ASN A 366 -25.50 -11.87 9.36
CA ASN A 366 -24.76 -13.02 9.91
C ASN A 366 -24.23 -13.98 8.84
N MET A 367 -24.95 -14.18 7.74
CA MET A 367 -24.48 -15.05 6.65
C MET A 367 -23.25 -14.46 5.97
N VAL A 368 -23.26 -13.16 5.68
CA VAL A 368 -22.19 -12.47 4.97
C VAL A 368 -20.96 -12.31 5.86
N SER A 369 -21.15 -11.94 7.14
CA SER A 369 -20.04 -11.74 8.06
C SER A 369 -19.29 -13.03 8.45
N LYS A 370 -19.94 -14.20 8.32
CA LYS A 370 -19.29 -15.50 8.56
C LYS A 370 -18.31 -15.89 7.44
N ASP A 371 -18.50 -15.37 6.23
CA ASP A 371 -17.65 -15.62 5.07
C ASP A 371 -16.45 -14.65 5.02
N THR A 372 -16.46 -13.59 5.85
CA THR A 372 -15.43 -12.55 5.87
C THR A 372 -14.54 -12.67 7.10
N SER A 373 -13.24 -12.77 6.89
CA SER A 373 -12.23 -12.61 7.96
C SER A 373 -11.91 -11.14 8.19
N VAL A 374 -11.61 -10.77 9.46
CA VAL A 374 -11.18 -9.41 9.81
C VAL A 374 -9.87 -9.50 10.58
N GLU A 375 -8.81 -8.93 10.01
CA GLU A 375 -7.44 -9.04 10.50
C GLU A 375 -6.76 -7.67 10.61
N MET A 376 -5.73 -7.59 11.45
CA MET A 376 -4.82 -6.43 11.44
C MET A 376 -3.76 -6.60 10.36
N SER A 377 -3.30 -5.48 9.82
CA SER A 377 -2.20 -5.42 8.85
C SER A 377 -0.98 -6.19 9.34
N LYS A 378 -0.48 -7.11 8.52
CA LYS A 378 0.73 -7.89 8.76
C LYS A 378 1.99 -7.07 8.49
N LEU A 379 1.97 -6.23 7.46
CA LEU A 379 3.11 -5.38 7.10
C LEU A 379 3.23 -4.15 8.02
N GLY A 380 2.13 -3.73 8.66
CA GLY A 380 2.10 -2.59 9.56
C GLY A 380 2.63 -1.31 8.90
N LYS A 381 3.64 -0.68 9.50
CA LYS A 381 4.26 0.55 8.97
C LYS A 381 4.94 0.38 7.61
N LYS A 382 5.30 -0.86 7.25
CA LYS A 382 5.98 -1.19 5.98
C LYS A 382 5.01 -1.29 4.80
N ALA A 383 3.69 -1.37 5.04
CA ALA A 383 2.69 -1.60 4.00
C ALA A 383 2.73 -0.52 2.89
N GLY A 384 2.91 0.76 3.26
CA GLY A 384 2.99 1.86 2.29
C GLY A 384 4.18 1.74 1.34
N PRO A 385 5.43 1.81 1.83
CA PRO A 385 6.59 1.80 0.94
C PRO A 385 6.78 0.45 0.22
N ILE A 386 6.48 -0.70 0.85
CA ILE A 386 6.48 -2.00 0.16
C ILE A 386 5.40 -2.03 -0.91
N GLY A 387 4.19 -1.54 -0.61
CA GLY A 387 3.12 -1.43 -1.60
C GLY A 387 3.51 -0.57 -2.80
N ALA A 388 4.22 0.55 -2.57
CA ALA A 388 4.77 1.39 -3.63
C ALA A 388 5.76 0.62 -4.53
N CYS A 389 6.69 -0.15 -3.93
CA CYS A 389 7.60 -1.00 -4.70
C CYS A 389 6.84 -2.01 -5.57
N LEU A 390 5.91 -2.75 -4.97
CA LEU A 390 5.18 -3.82 -5.65
C LEU A 390 4.24 -3.30 -6.74
N LEU A 391 3.57 -2.17 -6.50
CA LEU A 391 2.74 -1.50 -7.51
C LEU A 391 3.59 -1.01 -8.68
N SER A 392 4.72 -0.35 -8.40
CA SER A 392 5.61 0.17 -9.44
C SER A 392 6.21 -0.96 -10.28
N ARG A 393 6.61 -2.07 -9.66
CA ARG A 393 7.03 -3.27 -10.38
C ARG A 393 5.92 -3.78 -11.31
N SER A 394 4.70 -3.89 -10.80
CA SER A 394 3.56 -4.38 -11.58
C SER A 394 3.21 -3.43 -12.73
N SER A 395 3.26 -2.13 -12.50
CA SER A 395 3.04 -1.11 -13.54
C SER A 395 4.15 -1.14 -14.59
N LEU A 396 5.41 -1.25 -14.16
CA LEU A 396 6.57 -1.38 -15.04
C LEU A 396 6.44 -2.60 -15.97
N LEU A 397 5.90 -3.70 -15.46
CA LEU A 397 5.69 -4.93 -16.22
C LEU A 397 4.35 -4.97 -16.99
N GLY A 398 3.52 -3.92 -16.91
CA GLY A 398 2.21 -3.86 -17.57
C GLY A 398 1.20 -4.87 -17.01
N LEU A 399 1.25 -5.15 -15.71
CA LEU A 399 0.43 -6.17 -15.04
C LEU A 399 -0.77 -5.59 -14.26
N MET A 400 -0.93 -4.27 -14.32
CA MET A 400 -2.00 -3.54 -13.61
C MET A 400 -3.28 -3.48 -14.43
#